data_824361262995381c90af7f9847db5b5e
#
_entry.id   824361262995381c90af7f9847db5b5e
#
_cell.length_a   1.000
_cell.length_b   1.000
_cell.length_c   1.000
_cell.angle_alpha   90.00
_cell.angle_beta   90.00
_cell.angle_gamma   90.00
#
_symmetry.space_group_name_H-M   'P 1'
#
loop_
_entity.id
_entity.type
_entity.pdbx_description
1 polymer ?
#
loop_
_entity_poly.entity_id
_entity_poly.type
_entity_poly.pdbx_seq_one_letter_code
_entity_poly.pdbx_strand_id
1 'polypeptide(L)'
;MMKLLAISGSLRAASLNTALLRALARLAPADIAVELFGELGKLPLFNPDLEATEPAVVTNFRAQLLAADAVIIASPEYAHGISGAMKNGLDWMVACEAFVDKPVALLNASPRAVHAQAALKEVITVMSARVVDAASITLPIIGSGLDEDGIVSDPEIAGALQAALRGLQAASDCIRSEAAAA
;
A
#
# COMPACT_ATOMS: atom_id res chain seq x y z
N MET A 1 14.47 -6.10 11.58
CA MET A 1 13.11 -5.51 11.67
C MET A 1 12.74 -5.06 10.26
N MET A 2 11.69 -5.63 9.70
CA MET A 2 11.16 -5.27 8.37
C MET A 2 10.46 -3.91 8.42
N LYS A 3 10.71 -3.05 7.44
CA LYS A 3 10.04 -1.76 7.29
C LYS A 3 8.95 -1.87 6.22
N LEU A 4 7.71 -1.65 6.60
CA LEU A 4 6.55 -1.71 5.71
C LEU A 4 5.95 -0.30 5.55
N LEU A 5 5.91 0.20 4.31
CA LEU A 5 5.21 1.44 4.00
C LEU A 5 3.75 1.15 3.64
N ALA A 6 2.82 1.74 4.38
CA ALA A 6 1.39 1.64 4.13
C ALA A 6 0.88 2.91 3.43
N ILE A 7 0.16 2.75 2.31
CA ILE A 7 -0.32 3.87 1.50
C ILE A 7 -1.84 3.78 1.34
N SER A 8 -2.55 4.80 1.84
CA SER A 8 -3.99 4.92 1.65
C SER A 8 -4.32 5.77 0.42
N GLY A 9 -5.05 5.22 -0.54
CA GLY A 9 -5.56 5.97 -1.70
C GLY A 9 -6.76 6.87 -1.37
N SER A 10 -7.20 6.91 -0.13
CA SER A 10 -8.34 7.72 0.30
C SER A 10 -7.89 8.93 1.10
N LEU A 11 -8.31 10.11 0.69
CA LEU A 11 -8.05 11.38 1.40
C LEU A 11 -9.16 11.74 2.39
N ARG A 12 -10.19 10.92 2.51
CA ARG A 12 -11.31 11.16 3.43
C ARG A 12 -10.85 10.98 4.88
N ALA A 13 -11.20 11.91 5.78
CA ALA A 13 -10.85 11.82 7.20
C ALA A 13 -11.36 10.52 7.86
N ALA A 14 -12.63 10.15 7.58
CA ALA A 14 -13.24 8.88 8.04
C ALA A 14 -13.08 7.78 6.98
N SER A 15 -11.86 7.54 6.51
CA SER A 15 -11.59 6.52 5.50
C SER A 15 -11.46 5.14 6.10
N LEU A 16 -12.26 4.18 5.63
CA LEU A 16 -12.15 2.78 6.03
C LEU A 16 -10.87 2.13 5.46
N ASN A 17 -10.37 2.57 4.30
CA ASN A 17 -9.07 2.11 3.79
C ASN A 17 -7.93 2.55 4.73
N THR A 18 -7.98 3.78 5.23
CA THR A 18 -6.99 4.26 6.20
C THR A 18 -7.14 3.57 7.56
N ALA A 19 -8.38 3.37 8.03
CA ALA A 19 -8.65 2.62 9.27
C ALA A 19 -8.10 1.18 9.18
N LEU A 20 -8.29 0.52 8.04
CA LEU A 20 -7.76 -0.82 7.77
C LEU A 20 -6.23 -0.87 7.87
N LEU A 21 -5.53 0.12 7.28
CA LEU A 21 -4.07 0.20 7.35
C LEU A 21 -3.57 0.55 8.76
N ARG A 22 -4.29 1.37 9.52
CA ARG A 22 -3.98 1.66 10.92
C ARG A 22 -4.19 0.44 11.82
N ALA A 23 -5.29 -0.27 11.62
CA ALA A 23 -5.55 -1.54 12.32
C ALA A 23 -4.44 -2.56 12.03
N LEU A 24 -4.02 -2.69 10.77
CA LEU A 24 -2.89 -3.54 10.39
C LEU A 24 -1.60 -3.13 11.11
N ALA A 25 -1.31 -1.84 11.23
CA ALA A 25 -0.13 -1.34 11.94
C ALA A 25 -0.17 -1.71 13.45
N ARG A 26 -1.34 -1.65 14.08
CA ARG A 26 -1.54 -2.04 15.49
C ARG A 26 -1.41 -3.55 15.71
N LEU A 27 -1.73 -4.34 14.70
CA LEU A 27 -1.65 -5.81 14.72
C LEU A 27 -0.28 -6.34 14.31
N ALA A 28 0.62 -5.46 13.87
CA ALA A 28 1.95 -5.85 13.41
C ALA A 28 2.79 -6.44 14.57
N PRO A 29 3.49 -7.56 14.35
CA PRO A 29 4.41 -8.12 15.32
C PRO A 29 5.65 -7.21 15.50
N ALA A 30 6.37 -7.38 16.59
CA ALA A 30 7.48 -6.50 16.98
C ALA A 30 8.66 -6.43 15.99
N ASP A 31 8.75 -7.39 15.08
CA ASP A 31 9.77 -7.45 14.02
C ASP A 31 9.34 -6.79 12.70
N ILE A 32 8.11 -6.24 12.63
CA ILE A 32 7.59 -5.47 11.48
C ILE A 32 7.21 -4.06 11.94
N ALA A 33 7.90 -3.05 11.41
CA ALA A 33 7.54 -1.64 11.60
C ALA A 33 6.68 -1.18 10.43
N VAL A 34 5.44 -0.76 10.71
CA VAL A 34 4.51 -0.25 9.70
C VAL A 34 4.42 1.27 9.82
N GLU A 35 4.75 1.98 8.74
CA GLU A 35 4.64 3.42 8.64
C GLU A 35 3.59 3.80 7.60
N LEU A 36 2.64 4.69 7.97
CA LEU A 36 1.64 5.21 7.04
C LEU A 36 2.15 6.47 6.35
N PHE A 37 2.17 6.47 5.01
CA PHE A 37 2.42 7.70 4.26
C PHE A 37 1.21 8.63 4.34
N GLY A 38 1.34 9.70 5.11
CA GLY A 38 0.23 10.63 5.43
C GLY A 38 0.06 11.78 4.45
N GLU A 39 0.94 11.93 3.44
CA GLU A 39 1.01 13.12 2.60
C GLU A 39 0.56 12.91 1.14
N LEU A 40 -0.10 11.79 0.83
CA LEU A 40 -0.52 11.48 -0.55
C LEU A 40 -1.37 12.61 -1.18
N GLY A 41 -2.23 13.24 -0.38
CA GLY A 41 -3.06 14.36 -0.83
C GLY A 41 -2.32 15.70 -0.98
N LYS A 42 -1.06 15.79 -0.56
CA LYS A 42 -0.22 16.99 -0.71
C LYS A 42 0.67 16.92 -1.95
N LEU A 43 0.73 15.77 -2.62
CA LEU A 43 1.47 15.64 -3.88
C LEU A 43 0.83 16.53 -4.94
N PRO A 44 1.58 17.44 -5.59
CA PRO A 44 1.05 18.18 -6.73
C PRO A 44 0.67 17.24 -7.86
N LEU A 45 -0.19 17.67 -8.76
CA LEU A 45 -0.47 16.88 -9.96
C LEU A 45 0.83 16.60 -10.70
N PHE A 46 1.03 15.34 -11.09
CA PHE A 46 2.21 14.92 -11.83
C PHE A 46 2.31 15.71 -13.12
N ASN A 47 3.48 16.29 -13.34
CA ASN A 47 3.86 16.94 -14.57
C ASN A 47 5.35 16.67 -14.80
N PRO A 48 5.73 16.06 -15.95
CA PRO A 48 7.15 15.82 -16.29
C PRO A 48 8.03 17.07 -16.21
N ASP A 49 7.48 18.27 -16.50
CA ASP A 49 8.23 19.52 -16.42
C ASP A 49 8.70 19.87 -14.98
N LEU A 50 8.09 19.25 -13.97
CA LEU A 50 8.43 19.46 -12.56
C LEU A 50 9.46 18.45 -12.04
N GLU A 51 9.82 17.42 -12.79
CA GLU A 51 10.76 16.39 -12.33
C GLU A 51 12.15 16.96 -12.02
N ALA A 52 12.62 17.94 -12.80
CA ALA A 52 13.93 18.59 -12.59
C ALA A 52 14.01 19.41 -11.29
N THR A 53 12.87 19.84 -10.76
CA THR A 53 12.76 20.66 -9.53
C THR A 53 11.92 19.97 -8.46
N GLU A 54 12.02 18.68 -8.38
CA GLU A 54 11.15 17.79 -7.60
C GLU A 54 10.65 18.41 -6.29
N PRO A 55 9.32 18.54 -6.10
CA PRO A 55 8.75 19.07 -4.86
C PRO A 55 9.14 18.24 -3.65
N ALA A 56 9.42 18.88 -2.51
CA ALA A 56 9.91 18.20 -1.30
C ALA A 56 9.01 17.03 -0.82
N VAL A 57 7.70 17.14 -1.02
CA VAL A 57 6.76 16.06 -0.67
C VAL A 57 6.93 14.84 -1.59
N VAL A 58 7.31 15.02 -2.86
CA VAL A 58 7.60 13.94 -3.82
C VAL A 58 8.93 13.27 -3.43
N THR A 59 9.97 14.07 -3.15
CA THR A 59 11.25 13.57 -2.64
C THR A 59 11.07 12.73 -1.36
N ASN A 60 10.23 13.21 -0.42
CA ASN A 60 9.91 12.48 0.81
C ASN A 60 9.19 11.16 0.51
N PHE A 61 8.21 11.17 -0.39
CA PHE A 61 7.49 9.95 -0.78
C PHE A 61 8.43 8.91 -1.39
N ARG A 62 9.28 9.34 -2.34
CA ARG A 62 10.29 8.48 -2.95
C ARG A 62 11.26 7.91 -1.92
N ALA A 63 11.75 8.74 -1.01
CA ALA A 63 12.68 8.31 0.03
C ALA A 63 12.07 7.25 0.95
N GLN A 64 10.80 7.41 1.36
CA GLN A 64 10.10 6.41 2.17
C GLN A 64 9.87 5.10 1.41
N LEU A 65 9.50 5.17 0.12
CA LEU A 65 9.35 3.98 -0.74
C LEU A 65 10.69 3.24 -0.87
N LEU A 66 11.79 3.95 -1.14
CA LEU A 66 13.10 3.32 -1.27
C LEU A 66 13.58 2.69 0.05
N ALA A 67 13.28 3.33 1.19
CA ALA A 67 13.67 2.82 2.51
C ALA A 67 12.82 1.64 3.01
N ALA A 68 11.65 1.40 2.41
CA ALA A 68 10.76 0.31 2.79
C ALA A 68 11.21 -1.02 2.18
N ASP A 69 11.16 -2.09 2.97
CA ASP A 69 11.38 -3.47 2.52
C ASP A 69 10.19 -4.01 1.70
N ALA A 70 8.97 -3.50 1.98
CA ALA A 70 7.74 -3.85 1.27
C ALA A 70 6.72 -2.70 1.34
N VAL A 71 5.70 -2.78 0.51
CA VAL A 71 4.60 -1.79 0.47
C VAL A 71 3.26 -2.49 0.62
N ILE A 72 2.33 -1.84 1.33
CA ILE A 72 0.93 -2.27 1.38
C ILE A 72 0.02 -1.10 1.01
N ILE A 73 -0.89 -1.34 0.07
CA ILE A 73 -1.77 -0.30 -0.47
C ILE A 73 -3.22 -0.66 -0.21
N ALA A 74 -4.00 0.30 0.30
CA ALA A 74 -5.45 0.22 0.36
C ALA A 74 -6.06 1.43 -0.36
N SER A 75 -6.81 1.19 -1.43
CA SER A 75 -7.38 2.27 -2.26
C SER A 75 -8.87 2.07 -2.50
N PRO A 76 -9.67 3.15 -2.44
CA PRO A 76 -11.07 3.07 -2.82
C PRO A 76 -11.23 2.93 -4.33
N GLU A 77 -12.41 2.43 -4.75
CA GLU A 77 -12.85 2.48 -6.14
C GLU A 77 -13.75 3.69 -6.36
N TYR A 78 -13.40 4.52 -7.34
CA TYR A 78 -14.22 5.64 -7.80
C TYR A 78 -14.46 5.53 -9.31
N ALA A 79 -15.71 5.45 -9.72
CA ALA A 79 -16.09 5.32 -11.13
C ALA A 79 -15.35 4.17 -11.85
N HIS A 80 -15.27 3.00 -11.21
CA HIS A 80 -14.55 1.81 -11.67
C HIS A 80 -13.03 2.02 -11.90
N GLY A 81 -12.42 2.96 -11.19
CA GLY A 81 -11.00 3.25 -11.30
C GLY A 81 -10.30 3.45 -9.97
N ILE A 82 -8.97 3.49 -10.05
CA ILE A 82 -8.09 3.87 -8.93
C ILE A 82 -8.40 5.31 -8.54
N SER A 83 -8.33 5.63 -7.25
CA SER A 83 -8.51 7.03 -6.82
C SER A 83 -7.48 7.95 -7.49
N GLY A 84 -7.89 9.17 -7.86
CA GLY A 84 -6.98 10.13 -8.50
C GLY A 84 -5.73 10.43 -7.67
N ALA A 85 -5.86 10.49 -6.33
CA ALA A 85 -4.72 10.70 -5.44
C ALA A 85 -3.71 9.55 -5.51
N MET A 86 -4.20 8.29 -5.51
CA MET A 86 -3.33 7.11 -5.63
C MET A 86 -2.65 7.09 -7.00
N LYS A 87 -3.41 7.29 -8.09
CA LYS A 87 -2.84 7.30 -9.44
C LYS A 87 -1.78 8.39 -9.59
N ASN A 88 -2.06 9.61 -9.07
CA ASN A 88 -1.10 10.71 -9.08
C ASN A 88 0.19 10.36 -8.32
N GLY A 89 0.08 9.73 -7.15
CA GLY A 89 1.26 9.27 -6.40
C GLY A 89 2.08 8.24 -7.17
N LEU A 90 1.41 7.30 -7.86
CA LEU A 90 2.10 6.31 -8.69
C LEU A 90 2.76 6.95 -9.91
N ASP A 91 2.11 7.94 -10.55
CA ASP A 91 2.68 8.65 -11.71
C ASP A 91 4.01 9.35 -11.36
N TRP A 92 4.11 9.95 -10.18
CA TRP A 92 5.37 10.52 -9.67
C TRP A 92 6.48 9.49 -9.49
N MET A 93 6.14 8.21 -9.34
CA MET A 93 7.11 7.12 -9.10
C MET A 93 7.46 6.31 -10.35
N VAL A 94 6.84 6.58 -11.51
CA VAL A 94 7.09 5.82 -12.75
C VAL A 94 8.54 5.93 -13.21
N ALA A 95 9.16 7.11 -13.07
CA ALA A 95 10.53 7.35 -13.51
C ALA A 95 11.60 6.91 -12.50
N CYS A 96 11.21 6.28 -11.38
CA CYS A 96 12.16 5.86 -10.36
C CYS A 96 12.07 4.36 -10.07
N GLU A 97 13.17 3.79 -9.53
CA GLU A 97 13.29 2.37 -9.23
C GLU A 97 12.65 1.95 -7.89
N ALA A 98 11.84 2.84 -7.26
CA ALA A 98 11.32 2.61 -5.91
C ALA A 98 10.40 1.38 -5.79
N PHE A 99 9.79 0.95 -6.90
CA PHE A 99 8.95 -0.24 -6.97
C PHE A 99 9.64 -1.47 -7.57
N VAL A 100 10.82 -1.32 -8.20
CA VAL A 100 11.52 -2.47 -8.82
C VAL A 100 11.79 -3.55 -7.79
N ASP A 101 11.33 -4.77 -8.09
CA ASP A 101 11.38 -5.96 -7.23
C ASP A 101 10.79 -5.79 -5.81
N LYS A 102 10.10 -4.68 -5.54
CA LYS A 102 9.46 -4.40 -4.25
C LYS A 102 8.27 -5.33 -4.02
N PRO A 103 8.23 -6.09 -2.92
CA PRO A 103 7.02 -6.82 -2.53
C PRO A 103 5.87 -5.86 -2.23
N VAL A 104 4.74 -6.06 -2.90
CA VAL A 104 3.55 -5.21 -2.70
C VAL A 104 2.33 -6.06 -2.41
N ALA A 105 1.58 -5.73 -1.37
CA ALA A 105 0.25 -6.29 -1.10
C ALA A 105 -0.84 -5.23 -1.31
N LEU A 106 -1.97 -5.68 -1.84
CA LEU A 106 -3.13 -4.84 -2.12
C LEU A 106 -4.29 -5.25 -1.20
N LEU A 107 -4.65 -4.36 -0.27
CA LEU A 107 -5.82 -4.55 0.58
C LEU A 107 -7.06 -3.91 -0.05
N ASN A 108 -8.15 -4.64 -0.06
CA ASN A 108 -9.42 -4.16 -0.54
C ASN A 108 -10.46 -4.20 0.60
N ALA A 109 -10.99 -3.04 0.99
CA ALA A 109 -12.02 -2.92 2.04
C ALA A 109 -13.44 -3.25 1.54
N SER A 110 -13.61 -3.62 0.26
CA SER A 110 -14.92 -3.90 -0.35
C SER A 110 -14.85 -4.96 -1.42
N PRO A 111 -15.60 -6.07 -1.28
CA PRO A 111 -15.69 -7.08 -2.35
C PRO A 111 -16.23 -6.55 -3.69
N ARG A 112 -16.84 -5.36 -3.69
CA ARG A 112 -17.38 -4.72 -4.90
C ARG A 112 -16.36 -3.88 -5.66
N ALA A 113 -15.23 -3.52 -5.05
CA ALA A 113 -14.19 -2.69 -5.66
C ALA A 113 -13.20 -3.55 -6.49
N VAL A 114 -13.73 -4.25 -7.50
CA VAL A 114 -12.95 -5.20 -8.30
C VAL A 114 -12.17 -4.53 -9.43
N HIS A 115 -12.72 -3.46 -10.01
CA HIS A 115 -12.10 -2.76 -11.14
C HIS A 115 -10.87 -1.96 -10.71
N ALA A 116 -10.99 -1.20 -9.62
CA ALA A 116 -9.85 -0.45 -9.08
C ALA A 116 -8.74 -1.39 -8.61
N GLN A 117 -9.10 -2.52 -7.99
CA GLN A 117 -8.13 -3.52 -7.53
C GLN A 117 -7.35 -4.13 -8.70
N ALA A 118 -8.05 -4.53 -9.77
CA ALA A 118 -7.42 -5.05 -10.98
C ALA A 118 -6.52 -4.02 -11.66
N ALA A 119 -7.01 -2.78 -11.81
CA ALA A 119 -6.24 -1.70 -12.41
C ALA A 119 -5.00 -1.32 -11.58
N LEU A 120 -5.12 -1.32 -10.24
CA LEU A 120 -4.00 -1.06 -9.35
C LEU A 120 -2.94 -2.16 -9.44
N LYS A 121 -3.37 -3.43 -9.47
CA LYS A 121 -2.46 -4.57 -9.66
C LYS A 121 -1.69 -4.43 -10.97
N GLU A 122 -2.35 -4.09 -12.06
CA GLU A 122 -1.72 -3.88 -13.38
C GLU A 122 -0.67 -2.75 -13.31
N VAL A 123 -1.03 -1.58 -12.78
CA VAL A 123 -0.10 -0.44 -12.67
C VAL A 123 1.14 -0.81 -11.87
N ILE A 124 0.97 -1.43 -10.70
CA ILE A 124 2.09 -1.85 -9.84
C ILE A 124 2.97 -2.90 -10.53
N THR A 125 2.38 -3.82 -11.29
CA THR A 125 3.12 -4.83 -12.05
C THR A 125 3.95 -4.18 -13.17
N VAL A 126 3.38 -3.22 -13.91
CA VAL A 126 4.11 -2.47 -14.96
C VAL A 126 5.26 -1.65 -14.37
N MET A 127 5.13 -1.22 -13.10
CA MET A 127 6.23 -0.56 -12.38
C MET A 127 7.29 -1.55 -11.83
N SER A 128 7.24 -2.81 -12.27
CA SER A 128 8.18 -3.88 -11.91
C SER A 128 8.15 -4.30 -10.44
N ALA A 129 7.08 -4.01 -9.72
CA ALA A 129 6.88 -4.53 -8.37
C ALA A 129 6.47 -6.01 -8.39
N ARG A 130 6.75 -6.71 -7.30
CA ARG A 130 6.31 -8.10 -7.09
C ARG A 130 5.03 -8.11 -6.24
N VAL A 131 3.88 -8.22 -6.91
CA VAL A 131 2.59 -8.33 -6.21
C VAL A 131 2.51 -9.67 -5.48
N VAL A 132 2.34 -9.62 -4.16
CA VAL A 132 2.24 -10.78 -3.30
C VAL A 132 0.76 -11.16 -3.17
N ASP A 133 0.28 -12.03 -4.04
CA ASP A 133 -1.14 -12.43 -4.09
C ASP A 133 -1.61 -13.06 -2.77
N ALA A 134 -0.76 -13.83 -2.09
CA ALA A 134 -1.07 -14.45 -0.80
C ALA A 134 -1.26 -13.42 0.35
N ALA A 135 -0.72 -12.19 0.18
CA ALA A 135 -0.88 -11.08 1.13
C ALA A 135 -1.90 -10.04 0.64
N SER A 136 -2.38 -10.17 -0.60
CA SER A 136 -3.38 -9.29 -1.20
C SER A 136 -4.78 -9.82 -0.90
N ILE A 137 -5.48 -9.18 0.03
CA ILE A 137 -6.74 -9.69 0.56
C ILE A 137 -7.89 -8.70 0.42
N THR A 138 -9.09 -9.22 0.27
CA THR A 138 -10.34 -8.46 0.28
C THR A 138 -11.10 -8.74 1.56
N LEU A 139 -11.42 -7.68 2.30
CA LEU A 139 -12.16 -7.74 3.55
C LEU A 139 -13.46 -6.95 3.43
N PRO A 140 -14.60 -7.49 3.88
CA PRO A 140 -15.90 -6.83 3.74
C PRO A 140 -16.13 -5.75 4.82
N ILE A 141 -15.24 -4.75 4.86
CA ILE A 141 -15.27 -3.69 5.87
C ILE A 141 -16.33 -2.63 5.55
N ILE A 142 -16.50 -2.28 4.26
CA ILE A 142 -17.48 -1.27 3.85
C ILE A 142 -18.89 -1.79 4.10
N GLY A 143 -19.62 -1.07 4.95
CA GLY A 143 -20.99 -1.41 5.34
C GLY A 143 -21.09 -2.29 6.60
N SER A 144 -19.97 -2.70 7.21
CA SER A 144 -19.97 -3.47 8.46
C SER A 144 -20.25 -2.62 9.70
N GLY A 145 -20.04 -1.29 9.61
CA GLY A 145 -20.09 -0.40 10.78
C GLY A 145 -18.81 -0.42 11.63
N LEU A 146 -17.80 -1.20 11.25
CA LEU A 146 -16.54 -1.28 11.98
C LEU A 146 -15.70 -0.02 11.76
N ASP A 147 -15.15 0.49 12.83
CA ASP A 147 -14.06 1.46 12.85
C ASP A 147 -12.71 0.73 13.05
N GLU A 148 -11.64 1.48 13.29
CA GLU A 148 -10.30 0.94 13.53
C GLU A 148 -10.27 -0.05 14.71
N ASP A 149 -10.91 0.29 15.83
CA ASP A 149 -10.97 -0.57 17.02
C ASP A 149 -11.78 -1.83 16.78
N GLY A 150 -12.88 -1.72 16.05
CA GLY A 150 -13.69 -2.84 15.63
C GLY A 150 -12.92 -3.82 14.72
N ILE A 151 -12.13 -3.28 13.77
CA ILE A 151 -11.27 -4.09 12.88
C ILE A 151 -10.21 -4.85 13.69
N VAL A 152 -9.56 -4.18 14.66
CA VAL A 152 -8.55 -4.83 15.52
C VAL A 152 -9.15 -5.91 16.41
N SER A 153 -10.38 -5.70 16.88
CA SER A 153 -11.06 -6.60 17.82
C SER A 153 -11.74 -7.78 17.15
N ASP A 154 -11.96 -7.74 15.83
CA ASP A 154 -12.54 -8.83 15.07
C ASP A 154 -11.49 -9.91 14.81
N PRO A 155 -11.64 -11.14 15.36
CA PRO A 155 -10.59 -12.16 15.28
C PRO A 155 -10.35 -12.68 13.86
N GLU A 156 -11.37 -12.68 13.00
CA GLU A 156 -11.24 -13.15 11.62
C GLU A 156 -10.47 -12.13 10.79
N ILE A 157 -10.83 -10.84 10.90
CA ILE A 157 -10.17 -9.75 10.20
C ILE A 157 -8.73 -9.58 10.72
N ALA A 158 -8.54 -9.59 12.04
CA ALA A 158 -7.21 -9.50 12.65
C ALA A 158 -6.30 -10.65 12.21
N GLY A 159 -6.82 -11.88 12.19
CA GLY A 159 -6.09 -13.04 11.70
C GLY A 159 -5.70 -12.94 10.23
N ALA A 160 -6.59 -12.43 9.37
CA ALA A 160 -6.31 -12.20 7.95
C ALA A 160 -5.23 -11.12 7.74
N LEU A 161 -5.30 -10.01 8.50
CA LEU A 161 -4.29 -8.95 8.43
C LEU A 161 -2.91 -9.42 8.91
N GLN A 162 -2.85 -10.20 9.99
CA GLN A 162 -1.61 -10.80 10.46
C GLN A 162 -1.03 -11.82 9.46
N ALA A 163 -1.88 -12.58 8.79
CA ALA A 163 -1.45 -13.50 7.73
C ALA A 163 -0.86 -12.73 6.53
N ALA A 164 -1.48 -11.60 6.13
CA ALA A 164 -0.97 -10.73 5.07
C ALA A 164 0.41 -10.14 5.43
N LEU A 165 0.61 -9.69 6.67
CA LEU A 165 1.91 -9.21 7.16
C LEU A 165 2.98 -10.30 7.07
N ARG A 166 2.68 -11.52 7.51
CA ARG A 166 3.63 -12.66 7.41
C ARG A 166 3.92 -13.03 5.96
N GLY A 167 2.91 -12.97 5.07
CA GLY A 167 3.10 -13.21 3.64
C GLY A 167 4.04 -12.20 2.98
N LEU A 168 3.89 -10.91 3.32
CA LEU A 168 4.81 -9.86 2.86
C LEU A 168 6.22 -10.04 3.41
N GLN A 169 6.36 -10.41 4.68
CA GLN A 169 7.66 -10.66 5.28
C GLN A 169 8.38 -11.80 4.59
N ALA A 170 7.71 -12.93 4.38
CA ALA A 170 8.28 -14.07 3.68
C ALA A 170 8.71 -13.72 2.24
N ALA A 171 7.91 -12.94 1.50
CA ALA A 171 8.25 -12.48 0.16
C ALA A 171 9.48 -11.55 0.17
N SER A 172 9.56 -10.63 1.13
CA SER A 172 10.71 -9.73 1.29
C SER A 172 12.00 -10.50 1.61
N ASP A 173 11.92 -11.53 2.46
CA ASP A 173 13.06 -12.37 2.81
C ASP A 173 13.56 -13.19 1.61
N CYS A 174 12.61 -13.72 0.81
CA CYS A 174 12.93 -14.46 -0.42
C CYS A 174 13.70 -13.57 -1.42
N ILE A 175 13.17 -12.37 -1.71
CA ILE A 175 13.80 -11.42 -2.65
C ILE A 175 15.20 -11.01 -2.18
N ARG A 176 15.37 -10.73 -0.88
CA ARG A 176 16.70 -10.42 -0.31
C ARG A 176 17.67 -11.58 -0.47
N SER A 177 17.20 -12.80 -0.31
CA SER A 177 18.02 -14.01 -0.49
C SER A 177 18.42 -14.22 -1.95
N GLU A 178 17.50 -13.95 -2.90
CA GLU A 178 17.78 -13.98 -4.35
C GLU A 178 18.86 -12.95 -4.72
N ALA A 179 18.71 -11.70 -4.23
CA ALA A 179 19.68 -10.62 -4.48
C ALA A 179 21.07 -10.88 -3.89
N ALA A 180 21.15 -11.60 -2.77
CA ALA A 180 22.42 -11.96 -2.14
C ALA A 180 23.14 -13.12 -2.86
N ALA A 181 22.41 -13.88 -3.68
CA ALA A 181 22.94 -15.04 -4.42
C ALA A 181 23.36 -14.70 -5.87
N ALA A 182 23.00 -13.51 -6.36
CA ALA A 182 23.29 -13.01 -7.72
C ALA A 182 24.56 -12.17 -7.77
#